data_3112dfffbe5221a60a638f5b7a31246b
#
_entry.id   3112dfffbe5221a60a638f5b7a31246b
#
_cell.length_a   1.000
_cell.length_b   1.000
_cell.length_c   1.000
_cell.angle_alpha   90.00
_cell.angle_beta   90.00
_cell.angle_gamma   90.00
#
_symmetry.space_group_name_H-M   'P 1'
#
loop_
_entity.id
_entity.type
_entity.pdbx_description
1 polymer ?
#
loop_
_entity_poly.entity_id
_entity_poly.type
_entity_poly.pdbx_seq_one_letter_code
_entity_poly.pdbx_strand_id
1 'polypeptide(L)'
;VIKAAKDNNCAIRVGVNAGSLEKDILEKYKEPCPEALVESAIRNINILENEDFFNLKVSVKSSDVFLSIGAYRQLSDKIDYPLHVGITEAGSFLPGTIKSSIGFGSLLLDGIGDTIRVSLSDDPVKEINVGNEILKSLNLRNRGVRIISCPSCARQAFEVINTVKVLEDRLSHIKTPLTLSIIGCVVNGPGEAAQTDIGITGGGRGNHMLYIFLLYTSPS
;
A
#
# COMPACT_ATOMS: atom_id res chain seq x y z
N VAL A 1 -19.51 -4.20 -25.18
CA VAL A 1 -18.22 -4.15 -24.45
C VAL A 1 -17.39 -5.40 -24.75
N ILE A 2 -17.90 -6.63 -24.50
CA ILE A 2 -17.17 -7.90 -24.64
C ILE A 2 -16.62 -8.09 -26.05
N LYS A 3 -17.46 -7.91 -27.10
CA LYS A 3 -17.01 -7.99 -28.50
C LYS A 3 -15.84 -7.07 -28.79
N ALA A 4 -15.92 -5.80 -28.38
CA ALA A 4 -14.84 -4.84 -28.60
C ALA A 4 -13.56 -5.22 -27.80
N ALA A 5 -13.69 -5.80 -26.61
CA ALA A 5 -12.56 -6.29 -25.85
C ALA A 5 -11.87 -7.48 -26.53
N LYS A 6 -12.65 -8.43 -27.07
CA LYS A 6 -12.13 -9.56 -27.87
C LYS A 6 -11.41 -9.05 -29.14
N ASP A 7 -12.04 -8.17 -29.88
CA ASP A 7 -11.53 -7.66 -31.16
C ASP A 7 -10.21 -6.87 -30.99
N ASN A 8 -9.98 -6.27 -29.81
CA ASN A 8 -8.81 -5.44 -29.52
C ASN A 8 -7.87 -6.08 -28.48
N ASN A 9 -8.07 -7.33 -28.09
CA ASN A 9 -7.28 -8.03 -27.06
C ASN A 9 -7.15 -7.25 -25.75
N CYS A 10 -8.24 -6.63 -25.30
CA CYS A 10 -8.29 -5.84 -24.07
C CYS A 10 -8.83 -6.68 -22.91
N ALA A 11 -8.24 -6.52 -21.72
CA ALA A 11 -8.80 -7.08 -20.50
C ALA A 11 -9.98 -6.24 -19.99
N ILE A 12 -10.95 -6.90 -19.34
CA ILE A 12 -12.08 -6.24 -18.68
C ILE A 12 -11.89 -6.29 -17.16
N ARG A 13 -12.19 -5.18 -16.49
CA ARG A 13 -12.31 -5.18 -15.04
C ARG A 13 -13.78 -5.17 -14.63
N VAL A 14 -14.23 -6.26 -14.00
CA VAL A 14 -15.48 -6.29 -13.25
C VAL A 14 -15.29 -5.44 -11.98
N GLY A 15 -16.14 -4.45 -11.77
CA GLY A 15 -16.04 -3.53 -10.65
C GLY A 15 -17.38 -3.38 -9.94
N VAL A 16 -17.45 -3.83 -8.69
CA VAL A 16 -18.61 -3.68 -7.81
C VAL A 16 -18.28 -2.67 -6.72
N ASN A 17 -19.20 -1.74 -6.48
CA ASN A 17 -19.11 -0.77 -5.39
C ASN A 17 -20.35 -0.90 -4.49
N ALA A 18 -20.13 -0.83 -3.18
CA ALA A 18 -21.21 -0.90 -2.19
C ALA A 18 -22.32 0.14 -2.42
N GLY A 19 -21.96 1.34 -2.88
CA GLY A 19 -22.89 2.43 -3.16
C GLY A 19 -23.70 2.28 -4.46
N SER A 20 -23.45 1.25 -5.27
CA SER A 20 -24.12 1.05 -6.57
C SER A 20 -24.50 -0.41 -6.84
N LEU A 21 -24.82 -1.15 -5.78
CA LEU A 21 -25.35 -2.51 -5.90
C LEU A 21 -26.68 -2.55 -6.63
N GLU A 22 -26.95 -3.65 -7.33
CA GLU A 22 -28.20 -3.91 -8.02
C GLU A 22 -29.39 -3.92 -7.02
N LYS A 23 -30.54 -3.43 -7.47
CA LYS A 23 -31.73 -3.27 -6.63
C LYS A 23 -32.19 -4.58 -6.00
N ASP A 24 -32.22 -5.65 -6.78
CA ASP A 24 -32.64 -6.98 -6.32
C ASP A 24 -31.68 -7.56 -5.28
N ILE A 25 -30.39 -7.29 -5.38
CA ILE A 25 -29.40 -7.64 -4.36
C ILE A 25 -29.67 -6.85 -3.07
N LEU A 26 -29.90 -5.53 -3.18
CA LEU A 26 -30.24 -4.70 -2.02
C LEU A 26 -31.57 -5.11 -1.38
N GLU A 27 -32.57 -5.51 -2.16
CA GLU A 27 -33.82 -6.04 -1.62
C GLU A 27 -33.62 -7.34 -0.85
N LYS A 28 -32.70 -8.21 -1.30
CA LYS A 28 -32.34 -9.48 -0.65
C LYS A 28 -31.58 -9.28 0.65
N TYR A 29 -30.55 -8.47 0.63
CA TYR A 29 -29.62 -8.30 1.76
C TYR A 29 -29.97 -7.12 2.69
N LYS A 30 -30.89 -6.23 2.29
CA LYS A 30 -31.35 -5.02 2.99
C LYS A 30 -30.31 -3.90 3.07
N GLU A 31 -29.04 -4.23 3.14
CA GLU A 31 -27.93 -3.28 3.20
C GLU A 31 -26.69 -3.84 2.48
N PRO A 32 -25.74 -2.99 2.07
CA PRO A 32 -24.46 -3.45 1.55
C PRO A 32 -23.70 -4.27 2.60
N CYS A 33 -23.40 -5.52 2.28
CA CYS A 33 -22.60 -6.43 3.10
C CYS A 33 -21.61 -7.19 2.21
N PRO A 34 -20.60 -7.86 2.79
CA PRO A 34 -19.62 -8.64 2.01
C PRO A 34 -20.28 -9.63 1.04
N GLU A 35 -21.30 -10.34 1.50
CA GLU A 35 -22.04 -11.34 0.72
C GLU A 35 -22.74 -10.71 -0.49
N ALA A 36 -23.32 -9.52 -0.33
CA ALA A 36 -23.97 -8.78 -1.41
C ALA A 36 -23.00 -8.35 -2.50
N LEU A 37 -21.81 -7.85 -2.10
CA LEU A 37 -20.76 -7.46 -3.05
C LEU A 37 -20.21 -8.68 -3.81
N VAL A 38 -20.02 -9.79 -3.12
CA VAL A 38 -19.54 -11.05 -3.71
C VAL A 38 -20.56 -11.61 -4.68
N GLU A 39 -21.85 -11.63 -4.33
CA GLU A 39 -22.92 -12.10 -5.24
C GLU A 39 -22.96 -11.25 -6.49
N SER A 40 -22.92 -9.92 -6.37
CA SER A 40 -22.87 -9.01 -7.53
C SER A 40 -21.63 -9.29 -8.40
N ALA A 41 -20.45 -9.46 -7.79
CA ALA A 41 -19.23 -9.75 -8.51
C ALA A 41 -19.33 -11.06 -9.31
N ILE A 42 -19.78 -12.14 -8.68
CA ILE A 42 -19.95 -13.46 -9.33
C ILE A 42 -20.97 -13.39 -10.46
N ARG A 43 -22.09 -12.69 -10.25
CA ARG A 43 -23.10 -12.47 -11.30
C ARG A 43 -22.51 -11.81 -12.55
N ASN A 44 -21.70 -10.79 -12.35
CA ASN A 44 -21.05 -10.08 -13.46
C ASN A 44 -19.93 -10.91 -14.10
N ILE A 45 -19.20 -11.73 -13.35
CA ILE A 45 -18.22 -12.69 -13.89
C ILE A 45 -18.93 -13.70 -14.80
N ASN A 46 -20.01 -14.31 -14.33
CA ASN A 46 -20.77 -15.30 -15.09
C ASN A 46 -21.30 -14.74 -16.43
N ILE A 47 -21.65 -13.45 -16.49
CA ILE A 47 -22.03 -12.81 -17.76
C ILE A 47 -20.86 -12.81 -18.75
N LEU A 48 -19.63 -12.60 -18.30
CA LEU A 48 -18.44 -12.61 -19.16
C LEU A 48 -18.07 -14.04 -19.56
N GLU A 49 -18.12 -14.99 -18.63
CA GLU A 49 -17.84 -16.41 -18.88
C GLU A 49 -18.83 -17.04 -19.85
N ASN A 50 -20.12 -16.71 -19.75
CA ASN A 50 -21.16 -17.16 -20.69
C ASN A 50 -20.93 -16.67 -22.12
N GLU A 51 -20.14 -15.62 -22.29
CA GLU A 51 -19.69 -15.08 -23.58
C GLU A 51 -18.28 -15.55 -23.95
N ASP A 52 -17.75 -16.60 -23.32
CA ASP A 52 -16.39 -17.12 -23.51
C ASP A 52 -15.31 -16.03 -23.36
N PHE A 53 -15.43 -15.17 -22.32
CA PHE A 53 -14.47 -14.11 -22.03
C PHE A 53 -13.86 -14.28 -20.64
N PHE A 54 -12.57 -14.65 -20.58
CA PHE A 54 -11.84 -14.97 -19.36
C PHE A 54 -10.69 -14.00 -19.06
N ASN A 55 -10.37 -13.07 -19.98
CA ASN A 55 -9.33 -12.06 -19.72
C ASN A 55 -9.87 -10.92 -18.86
N LEU A 56 -10.09 -11.20 -17.60
CA LEU A 56 -10.72 -10.26 -16.67
C LEU A 56 -9.99 -10.19 -15.32
N LYS A 57 -10.24 -9.12 -14.59
CA LYS A 57 -9.90 -8.95 -13.18
C LYS A 57 -11.09 -8.38 -12.43
N VAL A 58 -11.12 -8.55 -11.11
CA VAL A 58 -12.28 -8.20 -10.29
C VAL A 58 -11.93 -7.22 -9.19
N SER A 59 -12.85 -6.32 -8.89
CA SER A 59 -12.76 -5.42 -7.74
C SER A 59 -14.10 -5.31 -7.03
N VAL A 60 -14.09 -5.42 -5.71
CA VAL A 60 -15.23 -5.20 -4.82
C VAL A 60 -14.85 -4.13 -3.79
N LYS A 61 -15.46 -2.96 -3.88
CA LYS A 61 -15.00 -1.78 -3.15
C LYS A 61 -16.11 -1.17 -2.30
N SER A 62 -15.70 -0.63 -1.16
CA SER A 62 -16.54 0.20 -0.30
C SER A 62 -15.71 1.34 0.29
N SER A 63 -16.36 2.36 0.79
CA SER A 63 -15.77 3.39 1.67
C SER A 63 -15.56 2.89 3.10
N ASP A 64 -16.26 1.80 3.47
CA ASP A 64 -16.03 1.06 4.70
C ASP A 64 -14.91 0.03 4.48
N VAL A 65 -13.88 0.13 5.33
CA VAL A 65 -12.68 -0.70 5.23
C VAL A 65 -12.97 -2.16 5.57
N PHE A 66 -13.77 -2.39 6.62
CA PHE A 66 -14.08 -3.76 7.07
C PHE A 66 -14.97 -4.49 6.09
N LEU A 67 -15.96 -3.78 5.52
CA LEU A 67 -16.80 -4.33 4.47
C LEU A 67 -15.98 -4.72 3.24
N SER A 68 -15.05 -3.85 2.81
CA SER A 68 -14.15 -4.15 1.69
C SER A 68 -13.27 -5.37 1.98
N ILE A 69 -12.63 -5.42 3.15
CA ILE A 69 -11.78 -6.56 3.55
C ILE A 69 -12.59 -7.86 3.55
N GLY A 70 -13.78 -7.85 4.18
CA GLY A 70 -14.65 -9.03 4.23
C GLY A 70 -15.08 -9.50 2.84
N ALA A 71 -15.43 -8.58 1.94
CA ALA A 71 -15.82 -8.90 0.58
C ALA A 71 -14.66 -9.50 -0.25
N TYR A 72 -13.45 -8.92 -0.17
CA TYR A 72 -12.29 -9.47 -0.88
C TYR A 72 -11.87 -10.84 -0.36
N ARG A 73 -11.90 -11.06 0.96
CA ARG A 73 -11.60 -12.39 1.55
C ARG A 73 -12.58 -13.45 1.07
N GLN A 74 -13.89 -13.15 1.14
CA GLN A 74 -14.91 -14.09 0.64
C GLN A 74 -14.83 -14.32 -0.87
N LEU A 75 -14.45 -13.30 -1.64
CA LEU A 75 -14.33 -13.40 -3.09
C LEU A 75 -13.10 -14.21 -3.49
N SER A 76 -11.97 -14.04 -2.81
CA SER A 76 -10.74 -14.78 -3.08
C SER A 76 -10.89 -16.30 -2.87
N ASP A 77 -11.79 -16.72 -1.98
CA ASP A 77 -12.10 -18.15 -1.78
C ASP A 77 -12.97 -18.75 -2.91
N LYS A 78 -13.53 -17.92 -3.79
CA LYS A 78 -14.54 -18.33 -4.77
C LYS A 78 -14.10 -18.20 -6.22
N ILE A 79 -13.05 -17.43 -6.50
CA ILE A 79 -12.58 -17.16 -7.86
C ILE A 79 -11.06 -17.18 -7.93
N ASP A 80 -10.54 -17.57 -9.11
CA ASP A 80 -9.10 -17.56 -9.41
C ASP A 80 -8.69 -16.32 -10.25
N TYR A 81 -9.62 -15.39 -10.52
CA TYR A 81 -9.30 -14.17 -11.27
C TYR A 81 -8.51 -13.17 -10.44
N PRO A 82 -7.58 -12.42 -11.06
CA PRO A 82 -6.82 -11.40 -10.37
C PRO A 82 -7.71 -10.36 -9.68
N LEU A 83 -7.35 -10.02 -8.45
CA LEU A 83 -8.07 -9.05 -7.63
C LEU A 83 -7.42 -7.66 -7.69
N HIS A 84 -8.23 -6.67 -8.04
CA HIS A 84 -7.83 -5.27 -8.02
C HIS A 84 -8.32 -4.58 -6.74
N VAL A 85 -7.44 -4.52 -5.75
CA VAL A 85 -7.77 -4.07 -4.40
C VAL A 85 -7.79 -2.55 -4.31
N GLY A 86 -8.77 -2.01 -3.59
CA GLY A 86 -8.88 -0.59 -3.33
C GLY A 86 -9.99 -0.27 -2.33
N ILE A 87 -9.79 0.79 -1.55
CA ILE A 87 -10.85 1.43 -0.77
C ILE A 87 -11.33 2.62 -1.59
N THR A 88 -12.62 2.67 -1.92
CA THR A 88 -13.19 3.77 -2.69
C THR A 88 -13.64 4.90 -1.77
N GLU A 89 -13.71 6.14 -2.30
CA GLU A 89 -14.20 7.29 -1.52
C GLU A 89 -13.51 7.41 -0.16
N ALA A 90 -12.19 7.19 -0.14
CA ALA A 90 -11.46 7.09 1.11
C ALA A 90 -11.28 8.45 1.83
N GLY A 91 -11.47 9.56 1.11
CA GLY A 91 -11.41 10.92 1.65
C GLY A 91 -10.13 11.67 1.26
N SER A 92 -9.83 12.74 2.00
CA SER A 92 -8.64 13.57 1.80
C SER A 92 -7.35 12.80 2.11
N PHE A 93 -6.19 13.45 1.88
CA PHE A 93 -4.87 12.80 1.94
C PHE A 93 -4.65 11.95 3.19
N LEU A 94 -4.79 12.50 4.40
CA LEU A 94 -4.48 11.77 5.63
C LEU A 94 -5.52 10.65 5.93
N PRO A 95 -6.84 10.92 5.99
CA PRO A 95 -7.82 9.85 6.20
C PRO A 95 -7.80 8.79 5.12
N GLY A 96 -7.65 9.17 3.87
CA GLY A 96 -7.59 8.25 2.74
C GLY A 96 -6.35 7.36 2.75
N THR A 97 -5.20 7.91 3.14
CA THR A 97 -3.95 7.14 3.35
C THR A 97 -4.14 6.11 4.45
N ILE A 98 -4.72 6.50 5.60
CA ILE A 98 -4.94 5.59 6.72
C ILE A 98 -5.89 4.45 6.32
N LYS A 99 -7.05 4.77 5.72
CA LYS A 99 -8.00 3.75 5.27
C LYS A 99 -7.37 2.78 4.26
N SER A 100 -6.66 3.32 3.27
CA SER A 100 -5.97 2.51 2.27
C SER A 100 -4.89 1.62 2.89
N SER A 101 -4.12 2.15 3.84
CA SER A 101 -3.08 1.38 4.55
C SER A 101 -3.66 0.22 5.35
N ILE A 102 -4.80 0.43 6.03
CA ILE A 102 -5.47 -0.63 6.78
C ILE A 102 -6.03 -1.69 5.82
N GLY A 103 -6.75 -1.26 4.78
CA GLY A 103 -7.36 -2.18 3.82
C GLY A 103 -6.33 -3.00 3.06
N PHE A 104 -5.32 -2.35 2.49
CA PHE A 104 -4.25 -3.05 1.75
C PHE A 104 -3.36 -3.88 2.68
N GLY A 105 -3.01 -3.35 3.85
CA GLY A 105 -2.20 -4.09 4.83
C GLY A 105 -2.86 -5.41 5.21
N SER A 106 -4.15 -5.39 5.53
CA SER A 106 -4.89 -6.60 5.87
C SER A 106 -4.96 -7.61 4.72
N LEU A 107 -5.28 -7.16 3.51
CA LEU A 107 -5.47 -8.05 2.37
C LEU A 107 -4.15 -8.58 1.82
N LEU A 108 -3.15 -7.72 1.64
CA LEU A 108 -1.86 -8.12 1.08
C LEU A 108 -1.06 -9.02 2.02
N LEU A 109 -1.24 -8.92 3.35
CA LEU A 109 -0.67 -9.86 4.32
C LEU A 109 -1.33 -11.25 4.23
N ASP A 110 -2.60 -11.31 3.84
CA ASP A 110 -3.30 -12.57 3.56
C ASP A 110 -2.97 -13.13 2.15
N GLY A 111 -2.12 -12.46 1.37
CA GLY A 111 -1.82 -12.84 -0.01
C GLY A 111 -2.91 -12.47 -1.02
N ILE A 112 -3.86 -11.62 -0.65
CA ILE A 112 -5.00 -11.20 -1.47
C ILE A 112 -4.70 -9.86 -2.14
N GLY A 113 -4.67 -9.82 -3.48
CA GLY A 113 -4.52 -8.62 -4.28
C GLY A 113 -3.34 -8.66 -5.24
N ASP A 114 -3.64 -8.54 -6.53
CA ASP A 114 -2.68 -8.57 -7.64
C ASP A 114 -2.33 -7.16 -8.12
N THR A 115 -3.27 -6.25 -8.00
CA THR A 115 -3.09 -4.83 -8.29
C THR A 115 -3.81 -3.98 -7.24
N ILE A 116 -3.28 -2.79 -6.96
CA ILE A 116 -3.86 -1.88 -5.97
C ILE A 116 -4.22 -0.53 -6.60
N ARG A 117 -5.18 0.17 -6.02
CA ARG A 117 -5.46 1.58 -6.28
C ARG A 117 -5.80 2.31 -4.99
N VAL A 118 -4.97 3.26 -4.62
CA VAL A 118 -5.30 4.29 -3.61
C VAL A 118 -6.28 5.28 -4.22
N SER A 119 -7.27 5.72 -3.46
CA SER A 119 -8.24 6.75 -3.87
C SER A 119 -8.20 7.90 -2.87
N LEU A 120 -7.80 9.07 -3.33
CA LEU A 120 -7.70 10.28 -2.52
C LEU A 120 -8.47 11.42 -3.20
N SER A 121 -9.09 12.28 -2.39
CA SER A 121 -9.59 13.58 -2.84
C SER A 121 -8.41 14.59 -2.85
N ASP A 122 -7.40 14.31 -3.68
CA ASP A 122 -6.15 15.09 -3.78
C ASP A 122 -5.49 14.86 -5.16
N ASP A 123 -4.28 15.40 -5.39
CA ASP A 123 -3.50 15.19 -6.60
C ASP A 123 -3.26 13.69 -6.85
N PRO A 124 -3.56 13.17 -8.06
CA PRO A 124 -3.36 11.76 -8.41
C PRO A 124 -1.93 11.24 -8.21
N VAL A 125 -0.92 12.09 -8.28
CA VAL A 125 0.48 11.70 -8.02
C VAL A 125 0.65 11.25 -6.57
N LYS A 126 -0.09 11.85 -5.63
CA LYS A 126 -0.06 11.44 -4.23
C LYS A 126 -0.61 10.03 -4.01
N GLU A 127 -1.62 9.61 -4.79
CA GLU A 127 -2.14 8.23 -4.76
C GLU A 127 -1.04 7.20 -5.06
N ILE A 128 -0.21 7.51 -6.07
CA ILE A 128 0.92 6.64 -6.46
C ILE A 128 1.98 6.59 -5.35
N ASN A 129 2.29 7.74 -4.75
CA ASN A 129 3.27 7.81 -3.67
C ASN A 129 2.80 7.00 -2.45
N VAL A 130 1.56 7.19 -2.02
CA VAL A 130 0.95 6.42 -0.91
C VAL A 130 0.95 4.93 -1.22
N GLY A 131 0.52 4.52 -2.42
CA GLY A 131 0.54 3.12 -2.82
C GLY A 131 1.95 2.50 -2.78
N ASN A 132 2.95 3.22 -3.25
CA ASN A 132 4.34 2.77 -3.18
C ASN A 132 4.83 2.64 -1.73
N GLU A 133 4.52 3.59 -0.85
CA GLU A 133 4.93 3.52 0.56
C GLU A 133 4.24 2.38 1.32
N ILE A 134 2.97 2.09 1.02
CA ILE A 134 2.29 0.91 1.56
C ILE A 134 2.99 -0.39 1.13
N LEU A 135 3.29 -0.53 -0.17
CA LEU A 135 3.97 -1.72 -0.68
C LEU A 135 5.40 -1.88 -0.13
N LYS A 136 6.14 -0.78 0.05
CA LYS A 136 7.45 -0.79 0.70
C LYS A 136 7.34 -1.22 2.17
N SER A 137 6.36 -0.70 2.89
CA SER A 137 6.14 -1.03 4.31
C SER A 137 5.82 -2.51 4.52
N LEU A 138 5.19 -3.14 3.53
CA LEU A 138 4.88 -4.57 3.51
C LEU A 138 6.02 -5.44 2.91
N ASN A 139 7.15 -4.84 2.53
CA ASN A 139 8.26 -5.50 1.82
C ASN A 139 7.86 -6.17 0.48
N LEU A 140 6.73 -5.77 -0.11
CA LEU A 140 6.26 -6.27 -1.41
C LEU A 140 6.89 -5.52 -2.59
N ARG A 141 7.47 -4.36 -2.34
CA ARG A 141 8.15 -3.56 -3.34
C ARG A 141 9.40 -2.91 -2.77
N ASN A 142 10.55 -3.30 -3.29
CA ASN A 142 11.84 -2.75 -2.89
C ASN A 142 12.34 -1.78 -3.99
N ARG A 143 12.03 -0.50 -3.85
CA ARG A 143 12.50 0.55 -4.77
C ARG A 143 12.75 1.84 -4.00
N GLY A 144 13.94 2.41 -4.22
CA GLY A 144 14.34 3.66 -3.59
C GLY A 144 14.79 3.50 -2.13
N VAL A 145 15.14 4.61 -1.52
CA VAL A 145 15.64 4.62 -0.15
C VAL A 145 14.48 4.50 0.84
N ARG A 146 14.58 3.55 1.77
CA ARG A 146 13.69 3.43 2.91
C ARG A 146 14.38 4.03 4.13
N ILE A 147 13.83 5.11 4.64
CA ILE A 147 14.35 5.80 5.83
C ILE A 147 13.69 5.25 7.09
N ILE A 148 14.52 4.87 8.06
CA ILE A 148 14.13 4.46 9.41
C ILE A 148 14.66 5.54 10.35
N SER A 149 13.79 6.21 11.09
CA SER A 149 14.21 7.31 11.96
C SER A 149 13.54 7.24 13.32
N CYS A 150 14.25 7.71 14.33
CA CYS A 150 13.68 7.85 15.67
C CYS A 150 12.81 9.12 15.79
N PRO A 151 11.82 9.12 16.71
CA PRO A 151 10.90 10.25 16.87
C PRO A 151 11.51 11.45 17.60
N SER A 152 12.83 11.55 17.71
CA SER A 152 13.52 12.60 18.45
C SER A 152 13.18 12.61 19.95
N CYS A 153 14.16 12.74 20.80
CA CYS A 153 13.99 12.81 22.26
C CYS A 153 15.12 13.60 22.89
N ALA A 154 15.07 13.78 24.23
CA ALA A 154 16.09 14.53 24.97
C ALA A 154 17.52 13.98 24.84
N ARG A 155 17.71 12.76 24.34
CA ARG A 155 19.03 12.14 24.12
C ARG A 155 19.60 12.40 22.73
N GLN A 156 18.87 13.12 21.85
CA GLN A 156 19.37 13.40 20.51
C GLN A 156 20.61 14.28 20.53
N ALA A 157 21.57 13.99 19.67
CA ALA A 157 22.79 14.76 19.50
C ALA A 157 22.77 15.65 18.24
N PHE A 158 21.73 15.53 17.40
CA PHE A 158 21.49 16.37 16.21
C PHE A 158 20.00 16.46 15.88
N GLU A 159 19.64 17.39 15.01
CA GLU A 159 18.28 17.66 14.57
C GLU A 159 17.75 16.58 13.61
N VAL A 160 17.25 15.46 14.20
CA VAL A 160 16.78 14.28 13.46
C VAL A 160 15.68 14.64 12.48
N ILE A 161 14.66 15.39 12.92
CA ILE A 161 13.48 15.71 12.09
C ILE A 161 13.89 16.48 10.84
N ASN A 162 14.73 17.49 10.97
CA ASN A 162 15.20 18.28 9.84
C ASN A 162 16.12 17.45 8.92
N THR A 163 16.98 16.61 9.48
CA THR A 163 17.87 15.72 8.73
C THR A 163 17.05 14.72 7.88
N VAL A 164 16.03 14.11 8.46
CA VAL A 164 15.12 13.19 7.74
C VAL A 164 14.48 13.91 6.56
N LYS A 165 13.85 15.06 6.79
CA LYS A 165 13.18 15.83 5.75
C LYS A 165 14.10 16.19 4.58
N VAL A 166 15.33 16.65 4.88
CA VAL A 166 16.32 17.00 3.85
C VAL A 166 16.78 15.77 3.07
N LEU A 167 16.97 14.63 3.75
CA LEU A 167 17.42 13.39 3.09
C LEU A 167 16.29 12.74 2.28
N GLU A 168 15.05 12.75 2.73
CA GLU A 168 13.90 12.29 1.94
C GLU A 168 13.82 13.02 0.60
N ASP A 169 13.94 14.36 0.62
CA ASP A 169 13.93 15.16 -0.60
C ASP A 169 15.14 14.86 -1.51
N ARG A 170 16.35 14.91 -0.95
CA ARG A 170 17.59 14.71 -1.71
C ARG A 170 17.75 13.30 -2.27
N LEU A 171 17.24 12.28 -1.60
CA LEU A 171 17.39 10.87 -2.00
C LEU A 171 16.19 10.37 -2.83
N SER A 172 15.18 11.19 -3.05
CA SER A 172 13.95 10.84 -3.78
C SER A 172 14.19 10.32 -5.21
N HIS A 173 15.30 10.76 -5.86
CA HIS A 173 15.68 10.35 -7.19
C HIS A 173 16.34 8.95 -7.26
N ILE A 174 16.81 8.42 -6.12
CA ILE A 174 17.47 7.10 -6.06
C ILE A 174 16.43 6.02 -6.22
N LYS A 175 16.65 5.13 -7.16
CA LYS A 175 15.75 3.99 -7.46
C LYS A 175 16.26 2.67 -6.91
N THR A 176 17.55 2.59 -6.61
CA THR A 176 18.17 1.42 -6.01
C THR A 176 17.59 1.18 -4.61
N PRO A 177 17.18 -0.05 -4.29
CA PRO A 177 16.74 -0.38 -2.95
C PRO A 177 17.86 -0.19 -1.93
N LEU A 178 17.64 0.69 -0.96
CA LEU A 178 18.57 0.95 0.14
C LEU A 178 17.78 1.23 1.42
N THR A 179 18.32 0.80 2.54
CA THR A 179 17.82 1.14 3.88
C THR A 179 18.77 2.12 4.55
N LEU A 180 18.22 3.21 5.08
CA LEU A 180 18.96 4.26 5.78
C LEU A 180 18.36 4.48 7.17
N SER A 181 19.13 4.23 8.23
CA SER A 181 18.72 4.58 9.59
C SER A 181 19.28 5.94 9.99
N ILE A 182 18.43 6.76 10.65
CA ILE A 182 18.77 8.09 11.17
C ILE A 182 18.34 8.16 12.62
N ILE A 183 19.26 7.89 13.53
CA ILE A 183 18.98 7.76 14.95
C ILE A 183 19.78 8.80 15.75
N GLY A 184 19.10 9.66 16.45
CA GLY A 184 19.68 10.83 17.12
C GLY A 184 20.61 10.52 18.30
N CYS A 185 20.72 9.29 18.79
CA CYS A 185 21.50 8.98 19.98
C CYS A 185 22.35 7.70 19.85
N VAL A 186 23.38 7.58 20.69
CA VAL A 186 24.25 6.39 20.75
C VAL A 186 23.60 5.15 21.36
N VAL A 187 22.41 5.26 21.98
CA VAL A 187 21.78 4.14 22.66
C VAL A 187 21.18 3.16 21.68
N ASN A 188 20.32 3.65 20.78
CA ASN A 188 19.66 2.84 19.77
C ASN A 188 20.37 2.91 18.40
N GLY A 189 21.19 3.93 18.19
CA GLY A 189 21.85 4.19 16.91
C GLY A 189 22.64 3.02 16.34
N PRO A 190 23.60 2.46 17.09
CA PRO A 190 24.40 1.34 16.59
C PRO A 190 23.58 0.09 16.25
N GLY A 191 22.56 -0.22 17.07
CA GLY A 191 21.69 -1.37 16.84
C GLY A 191 20.85 -1.24 15.56
N GLU A 192 20.27 -0.07 15.33
CA GLU A 192 19.51 0.20 14.10
C GLU A 192 20.42 0.30 12.87
N ALA A 193 21.60 0.93 13.01
CA ALA A 193 22.57 1.00 11.94
C ALA A 193 23.05 -0.39 11.48
N ALA A 194 23.17 -1.33 12.40
CA ALA A 194 23.57 -2.70 12.09
C ALA A 194 22.53 -3.49 11.27
N GLN A 195 21.29 -3.02 11.23
CA GLN A 195 20.19 -3.65 10.49
C GLN A 195 19.87 -2.93 9.16
N THR A 196 20.65 -1.91 8.81
CA THR A 196 20.44 -1.09 7.61
C THR A 196 21.70 -1.01 6.77
N ASP A 197 21.55 -0.70 5.47
CA ASP A 197 22.68 -0.55 4.56
C ASP A 197 23.56 0.64 4.93
N ILE A 198 22.93 1.72 5.40
CA ILE A 198 23.59 2.94 5.87
C ILE A 198 22.93 3.39 7.16
N GLY A 199 23.73 3.78 8.14
CA GLY A 199 23.25 4.33 9.41
C GLY A 199 23.91 5.64 9.77
N ILE A 200 23.14 6.64 10.18
CA ILE A 200 23.61 7.91 10.78
C ILE A 200 23.16 7.91 12.23
N THR A 201 24.12 8.00 13.14
CA THR A 201 23.80 8.00 14.58
C THR A 201 24.42 9.21 15.28
N GLY A 202 23.73 9.71 16.28
CA GLY A 202 24.28 10.70 17.16
C GLY A 202 25.44 10.11 17.98
N GLY A 203 26.55 10.84 18.05
CA GLY A 203 27.70 10.53 18.89
C GLY A 203 27.79 11.46 20.08
N GLY A 204 28.61 11.14 21.06
CA GLY A 204 28.91 12.05 22.17
C GLY A 204 29.77 13.24 21.73
N ARG A 205 29.63 14.38 22.43
CA ARG A 205 30.48 15.58 22.22
C ARG A 205 30.43 16.20 20.83
N GLY A 206 29.27 16.15 20.16
CA GLY A 206 29.10 16.77 18.82
C GLY A 206 29.62 15.95 17.65
N ASN A 207 30.16 14.77 17.89
CA ASN A 207 30.54 13.84 16.83
C ASN A 207 29.34 12.99 16.41
N HIS A 208 29.25 12.68 15.12
CA HIS A 208 28.25 11.78 14.55
C HIS A 208 28.96 10.59 13.90
N MET A 209 28.29 9.43 13.91
CA MET A 209 28.86 8.21 13.35
C MET A 209 28.07 7.82 12.10
N LEU A 210 28.80 7.52 11.04
CA LEU A 210 28.29 6.96 9.81
C LEU A 210 28.67 5.47 9.74
N TYR A 211 27.67 4.62 9.53
CA TYR A 211 27.83 3.19 9.31
C TYR A 211 27.48 2.88 7.88
N ILE A 212 28.30 2.08 7.18
CA ILE A 212 28.09 1.68 5.80
C ILE A 212 28.26 0.16 5.68
N PHE A 213 27.23 -0.54 5.22
CA PHE A 213 27.23 -1.99 4.92
C PHE A 213 27.82 -2.88 6.04
N LEU A 214 27.38 -2.65 7.30
CA LEU A 214 27.89 -3.40 8.47
C LEU A 214 29.41 -3.26 8.72
N LEU A 215 30.13 -2.47 7.95
CA LEU A 215 31.53 -2.19 8.19
C LEU A 215 31.60 -1.12 9.28
N TYR A 216 32.10 -1.50 10.43
CA TYR A 216 32.54 -0.55 11.44
C TYR A 216 33.64 0.31 10.82
N THR A 217 33.31 1.47 10.31
CA THR A 217 34.32 2.49 10.07
C THR A 217 34.61 3.10 11.42
N SER A 218 35.70 2.70 12.06
CA SER A 218 36.24 3.43 13.20
C SER A 218 36.40 4.90 12.81
N PRO A 219 36.07 5.86 13.68
CA PRO A 219 36.42 7.23 13.46
C PRO A 219 37.96 7.31 13.44
N SER A 220 38.50 7.78 12.33
CA SER A 220 39.90 8.22 12.23
C SER A 220 40.07 9.55 12.93
#